data_fceff8a351ce74b4bb48ce2c8b2c990c
#
_entry.id   fceff8a351ce74b4bb48ce2c8b2c990c
#
_cell.length_a   1.000
_cell.length_b   1.000
_cell.length_c   1.000
_cell.angle_alpha   90.00
_cell.angle_beta   90.00
_cell.angle_gamma   90.00
#
_symmetry.space_group_name_H-M   'P 1'
#
loop_
_entity.id
_entity.type
_entity.pdbx_description
1 polymer ?
#
loop_
_entity_poly.entity_id
_entity_poly.type
_entity_poly.pdbx_seq_one_letter_code
_entity_poly.pdbx_strand_id
1 'polypeptide(L)'
;GFRSLGVMDDENTGKRYLSAQLDLDVGECIYGLGERFTPFVKNGQSVDMWQGDGGSCSELAYKNVPFYLSSKGYGVFVDSPADVSFEVGSENVERVRFSAEGESLRFYVIAGAGANPLKDALSRYTHLTGRPALPPAWSFGLWLTTSFTTDYDEATVMHFLRGMQERDIPLSVFHFDCFWMKGWHWRDSAWDEAMFPDPEAMVRRLKARDLHICVWINPYIAQHSR
;
A
#
# COMPACT_ATOMS: atom_id res chain seq x y z
N GLY A 1 21.99 17.62 8.10
CA GLY A 1 21.81 18.83 7.29
C GLY A 1 21.67 18.56 5.81
N PHE A 2 21.42 19.61 5.02
CA PHE A 2 21.42 19.51 3.55
C PHE A 2 22.84 19.45 3.02
N ARG A 3 23.12 18.51 2.10
CA ARG A 3 24.48 18.29 1.56
C ARG A 3 24.66 18.81 0.15
N SER A 4 23.84 18.33 -0.78
CA SER A 4 24.04 18.65 -2.19
C SER A 4 22.79 18.46 -3.02
N LEU A 5 22.79 19.12 -4.17
CA LEU A 5 21.91 18.83 -5.30
C LEU A 5 22.75 18.21 -6.42
N GLY A 6 22.14 17.34 -7.20
CA GLY A 6 22.75 16.71 -8.36
C GLY A 6 21.80 16.68 -9.54
N VAL A 7 22.40 16.70 -10.73
CA VAL A 7 21.72 16.47 -12.00
C VAL A 7 22.45 15.35 -12.70
N MET A 8 21.72 14.40 -13.24
CA MET A 8 22.26 13.29 -14.03
C MET A 8 21.42 13.18 -15.31
N ASP A 9 22.09 13.21 -16.45
CA ASP A 9 21.50 12.88 -17.73
C ASP A 9 21.96 11.45 -18.10
N ASP A 10 20.99 10.56 -18.30
CA ASP A 10 21.27 9.20 -18.76
C ASP A 10 21.30 9.18 -20.29
N GLU A 11 22.50 9.08 -20.86
CA GLU A 11 22.71 9.08 -22.31
C GLU A 11 22.05 7.90 -23.03
N ASN A 12 21.83 6.78 -22.32
CA ASN A 12 21.22 5.59 -22.93
C ASN A 12 19.71 5.70 -23.08
N THR A 13 19.07 6.34 -22.12
CA THR A 13 17.59 6.49 -22.09
C THR A 13 17.13 7.87 -22.49
N GLY A 14 18.03 8.86 -22.51
CA GLY A 14 17.71 10.26 -22.72
C GLY A 14 16.94 10.92 -21.56
N LYS A 15 16.88 10.25 -20.41
CA LYS A 15 16.17 10.73 -19.22
C LYS A 15 17.08 11.59 -18.36
N ARG A 16 16.49 12.60 -17.74
CA ARG A 16 17.15 13.44 -16.74
C ARG A 16 16.64 13.12 -15.34
N TYR A 17 17.54 13.08 -14.38
CA TYR A 17 17.26 12.86 -12.98
C TYR A 17 17.82 14.01 -12.14
N LEU A 18 17.01 14.49 -11.23
CA LEU A 18 17.43 15.45 -10.21
C LEU A 18 17.50 14.76 -8.86
N SER A 19 18.53 15.05 -8.09
CA SER A 19 18.73 14.44 -6.78
C SER A 19 19.05 15.46 -5.71
N ALA A 20 18.71 15.12 -4.47
CA ALA A 20 19.12 15.84 -3.28
C ALA A 20 19.66 14.87 -2.23
N GLN A 21 20.61 15.35 -1.43
CA GLN A 21 21.23 14.58 -0.35
C GLN A 21 21.09 15.31 0.97
N LEU A 22 20.70 14.56 2.01
CA LEU A 22 20.65 14.98 3.39
C LEU A 22 21.62 14.15 4.23
N ASP A 23 22.15 14.71 5.30
CA ASP A 23 22.96 13.95 6.24
C ASP A 23 22.13 12.86 6.91
N LEU A 24 22.77 11.74 7.17
CA LEU A 24 22.28 10.67 8.04
C LEU A 24 23.29 10.51 9.17
N ASP A 25 22.87 10.87 10.37
CA ASP A 25 23.73 10.87 11.55
C ASP A 25 23.95 9.44 12.08
N VAL A 26 25.01 9.27 12.85
CA VAL A 26 25.27 8.01 13.57
C VAL A 26 24.10 7.71 14.52
N GLY A 27 23.53 6.50 14.38
CA GLY A 27 22.38 6.06 15.18
C GLY A 27 21.03 6.66 14.78
N GLU A 28 20.99 7.49 13.74
CA GLU A 28 19.74 7.96 13.16
C GLU A 28 19.08 6.83 12.37
N CYS A 29 17.79 6.58 12.63
CA CYS A 29 16.98 5.60 11.94
C CYS A 29 15.94 6.26 11.03
N ILE A 30 15.76 5.72 9.86
CA ILE A 30 14.78 6.17 8.87
C ILE A 30 13.65 5.14 8.77
N TYR A 31 12.40 5.63 8.73
CA TYR A 31 11.18 4.84 8.66
C TYR A 31 10.25 5.35 7.56
N GLY A 32 9.34 4.52 7.05
CA GLY A 32 8.33 4.94 6.09
C GLY A 32 8.53 4.36 4.70
N LEU A 33 8.36 5.18 3.66
CA LEU A 33 8.44 4.82 2.24
C LEU A 33 7.33 3.86 1.76
N GLY A 34 6.17 3.91 2.42
CA GLY A 34 5.00 3.11 2.06
C GLY A 34 4.98 1.72 2.67
N GLU A 35 4.11 0.86 2.15
CA GLU A 35 3.97 -0.53 2.60
C GLU A 35 4.96 -1.41 1.83
N ARG A 36 5.90 -2.02 2.55
CA ARG A 36 6.96 -2.83 1.94
C ARG A 36 7.27 -4.07 2.77
N PHE A 37 7.66 -5.15 2.08
CA PHE A 37 8.10 -6.41 2.70
C PHE A 37 9.56 -6.40 3.16
N THR A 38 10.19 -5.24 3.15
CA THR A 38 11.57 -5.03 3.62
C THR A 38 11.60 -4.64 5.10
N PRO A 39 12.76 -4.64 5.77
CA PRO A 39 12.88 -4.25 7.17
C PRO A 39 12.23 -2.89 7.47
N PHE A 40 11.68 -2.76 8.68
CA PHE A 40 10.99 -1.55 9.13
C PHE A 40 11.92 -0.33 9.17
N VAL A 41 13.15 -0.51 9.66
CA VAL A 41 14.22 0.50 9.58
C VAL A 41 14.80 0.46 8.18
N LYS A 42 14.82 1.58 7.50
CA LYS A 42 15.23 1.68 6.10
C LYS A 42 16.72 1.89 5.86
N ASN A 43 17.50 2.08 6.92
CA ASN A 43 18.95 2.25 6.81
C ASN A 43 19.61 1.06 6.07
N GLY A 44 20.46 1.35 5.11
CA GLY A 44 21.10 0.37 4.24
C GLY A 44 20.27 -0.10 3.05
N GLN A 45 19.07 0.46 2.86
CA GLN A 45 18.18 0.06 1.76
C GLN A 45 18.16 1.09 0.62
N SER A 46 18.05 0.57 -0.59
CA SER A 46 17.65 1.28 -1.79
C SER A 46 16.16 1.01 -2.03
N VAL A 47 15.37 2.02 -2.28
CA VAL A 47 13.90 1.90 -2.40
C VAL A 47 13.39 2.70 -3.58
N ASP A 48 12.87 2.00 -4.58
CA ASP A 48 12.24 2.60 -5.75
C ASP A 48 10.72 2.76 -5.55
N MET A 49 10.21 3.95 -5.87
CA MET A 49 8.79 4.29 -5.78
C MET A 49 8.10 4.01 -7.11
N TRP A 50 7.70 2.76 -7.30
CA TRP A 50 6.95 2.34 -8.46
C TRP A 50 5.74 1.49 -8.03
N GLN A 51 4.55 1.80 -8.59
CA GLN A 51 3.31 1.08 -8.31
C GLN A 51 3.28 -0.22 -9.12
N GLY A 52 4.05 -1.21 -8.68
CA GLY A 52 4.15 -2.50 -9.33
C GLY A 52 3.34 -3.57 -8.62
N ASP A 53 2.80 -4.51 -9.39
CA ASP A 53 2.17 -5.72 -8.85
C ASP A 53 3.26 -6.71 -8.42
N GLY A 54 3.71 -6.58 -7.19
CA GLY A 54 4.81 -7.39 -6.66
C GLY A 54 4.38 -8.61 -5.87
N GLY A 55 3.11 -8.72 -5.53
CA GLY A 55 2.64 -9.73 -4.59
C GLY A 55 3.44 -9.70 -3.29
N SER A 56 3.68 -10.86 -2.69
CA SER A 56 4.44 -11.01 -1.43
C SER A 56 5.87 -11.54 -1.64
N CYS A 57 6.30 -11.74 -2.88
CA CYS A 57 7.59 -12.39 -3.21
C CYS A 57 8.65 -11.43 -3.77
N SER A 58 8.36 -10.13 -3.81
CA SER A 58 9.29 -9.10 -4.27
C SER A 58 9.18 -7.86 -3.39
N GLU A 59 10.07 -6.89 -3.62
CA GLU A 59 10.06 -5.59 -2.96
C GLU A 59 9.09 -4.58 -3.59
N LEU A 60 8.48 -4.92 -4.72
CA LEU A 60 7.45 -4.11 -5.34
C LEU A 60 6.24 -3.99 -4.42
N ALA A 61 5.56 -2.86 -4.48
CA ALA A 61 4.43 -2.58 -3.61
C ALA A 61 3.36 -1.75 -4.33
N TYR A 62 2.10 -1.96 -3.95
CA TYR A 62 1.00 -1.13 -4.43
C TYR A 62 0.93 0.23 -3.75
N LYS A 63 1.44 0.34 -2.51
CA LYS A 63 1.37 1.58 -1.74
C LYS A 63 2.76 2.17 -1.55
N ASN A 64 3.17 2.95 -2.52
CA ASN A 64 4.38 3.74 -2.48
C ASN A 64 4.05 5.12 -1.92
N VAL A 65 4.76 5.55 -0.88
CA VAL A 65 4.61 6.85 -0.25
C VAL A 65 5.99 7.49 -0.18
N PRO A 66 6.30 8.48 -1.01
CA PRO A 66 7.64 9.10 -1.07
C PRO A 66 7.86 10.04 0.12
N PHE A 67 7.64 9.51 1.32
CA PHE A 67 7.78 10.18 2.59
C PHE A 67 8.49 9.27 3.58
N TYR A 68 9.51 9.80 4.24
CA TYR A 68 10.15 9.13 5.35
C TYR A 68 10.14 9.98 6.62
N LEU A 69 10.25 9.31 7.76
CA LEU A 69 10.46 9.89 9.07
C LEU A 69 11.85 9.54 9.60
N SER A 70 12.53 10.51 10.18
CA SER A 70 13.78 10.29 10.89
C SER A 70 13.53 10.21 12.40
N SER A 71 14.25 9.32 13.08
CA SER A 71 14.28 9.26 14.56
C SER A 71 14.72 10.55 15.23
N LYS A 72 15.30 11.49 14.47
CA LYS A 72 15.64 12.85 14.92
C LYS A 72 14.43 13.80 14.99
N GLY A 73 13.23 13.33 14.63
CA GLY A 73 12.00 14.09 14.77
C GLY A 73 11.65 14.99 13.58
N TYR A 74 12.05 14.61 12.38
CA TYR A 74 11.64 15.27 11.15
C TYR A 74 11.19 14.24 10.11
N GLY A 75 10.53 14.69 9.08
CA GLY A 75 10.23 13.89 7.89
C GLY A 75 10.62 14.60 6.60
N VAL A 76 10.78 13.85 5.53
CA VAL A 76 11.01 14.37 4.19
C VAL A 76 9.99 13.78 3.23
N PHE A 77 9.29 14.64 2.52
CA PHE A 77 8.33 14.29 1.49
C PHE A 77 8.82 14.77 0.13
N VAL A 78 8.96 13.86 -0.81
CA VAL A 78 9.27 14.18 -2.22
C VAL A 78 7.97 14.29 -2.99
N ASP A 79 7.62 15.50 -3.40
CA ASP A 79 6.38 15.82 -4.10
C ASP A 79 6.58 15.69 -5.61
N SER A 80 6.58 14.45 -6.07
CA SER A 80 6.72 14.11 -7.49
C SER A 80 5.81 12.93 -7.86
N PRO A 81 5.10 13.00 -9.00
CA PRO A 81 4.37 11.86 -9.57
C PRO A 81 5.26 10.95 -10.43
N ALA A 82 6.50 11.37 -10.71
CA ALA A 82 7.46 10.59 -11.48
C ALA A 82 8.08 9.48 -10.61
N ASP A 83 8.88 8.61 -11.24
CA ASP A 83 9.67 7.63 -10.52
C ASP A 83 10.64 8.32 -9.56
N VAL A 84 10.58 7.92 -8.30
CA VAL A 84 11.41 8.44 -7.22
C VAL A 84 12.18 7.31 -6.60
N SER A 85 13.49 7.48 -6.44
CA SER A 85 14.37 6.53 -5.77
C SER A 85 14.90 7.10 -4.47
N PHE A 86 15.04 6.27 -3.45
CA PHE A 86 15.66 6.61 -2.16
C PHE A 86 16.83 5.69 -1.87
N GLU A 87 17.99 6.27 -1.61
CA GLU A 87 19.18 5.60 -1.11
C GLU A 87 19.39 5.98 0.35
N VAL A 88 19.03 5.09 1.27
CA VAL A 88 19.06 5.36 2.70
C VAL A 88 20.31 4.75 3.33
N GLY A 89 21.44 5.42 3.20
CA GLY A 89 22.70 4.89 3.68
C GLY A 89 23.22 3.68 2.89
N SER A 90 22.64 3.35 1.75
CA SER A 90 22.99 2.23 0.89
C SER A 90 24.23 2.54 0.04
N GLU A 91 24.31 3.70 -0.56
CA GLU A 91 25.48 4.17 -1.31
C GLU A 91 26.56 4.78 -0.40
N ASN A 92 26.11 5.54 0.60
CA ASN A 92 26.98 6.20 1.57
C ASN A 92 26.28 6.22 2.94
N VAL A 93 26.88 5.60 3.93
CA VAL A 93 26.31 5.41 5.28
C VAL A 93 25.95 6.70 6.02
N GLU A 94 26.51 7.82 5.60
CA GLU A 94 26.27 9.15 6.20
C GLU A 94 25.19 9.95 5.47
N ARG A 95 24.44 9.35 4.51
CA ARG A 95 23.53 10.12 3.66
C ARG A 95 22.23 9.39 3.37
N VAL A 96 21.18 10.20 3.24
CA VAL A 96 19.97 9.83 2.52
C VAL A 96 19.97 10.62 1.21
N ARG A 97 19.99 9.93 0.08
CA ARG A 97 19.79 10.53 -1.23
C ARG A 97 18.41 10.14 -1.76
N PHE A 98 17.74 11.08 -2.37
CA PHE A 98 16.56 10.82 -3.17
C PHE A 98 16.71 11.48 -4.53
N SER A 99 16.18 10.82 -5.55
CA SER A 99 16.20 11.27 -6.93
C SER A 99 14.83 11.11 -7.56
N ALA A 100 14.51 12.00 -8.48
CA ALA A 100 13.29 11.93 -9.28
C ALA A 100 13.61 12.19 -10.75
N GLU A 101 12.92 11.48 -11.64
CA GLU A 101 12.97 11.73 -13.08
C GLU A 101 12.28 13.07 -13.37
N GLY A 102 12.88 13.91 -14.22
CA GLY A 102 12.30 15.16 -14.72
C GLY A 102 13.21 16.36 -14.63
N GLU A 103 12.62 17.53 -14.90
CA GLU A 103 13.29 18.83 -14.95
C GLU A 103 13.15 19.63 -13.65
N SER A 104 12.43 19.11 -12.65
CA SER A 104 12.24 19.75 -11.36
C SER A 104 12.18 18.75 -10.23
N LEU A 105 12.72 19.11 -9.07
CA LEU A 105 12.66 18.33 -7.85
C LEU A 105 12.05 19.18 -6.75
N ARG A 106 10.84 18.84 -6.31
CA ARG A 106 10.18 19.49 -5.18
C ARG A 106 10.14 18.53 -4.01
N PHE A 107 10.57 19.01 -2.87
CA PHE A 107 10.47 18.24 -1.63
C PHE A 107 10.25 19.16 -0.42
N TYR A 108 9.73 18.61 0.64
CA TYR A 108 9.45 19.28 1.88
C TYR A 108 10.22 18.62 3.02
N VAL A 109 10.94 19.42 3.81
CA VAL A 109 11.49 18.99 5.09
C VAL A 109 10.51 19.43 6.17
N ILE A 110 9.92 18.47 6.87
CA ILE A 110 8.85 18.69 7.83
C ILE A 110 9.40 18.45 9.24
N ALA A 111 9.73 19.52 9.92
CA ALA A 111 10.22 19.45 11.30
C ALA A 111 9.07 19.15 12.27
N GLY A 112 9.26 18.17 13.12
CA GLY A 112 8.39 17.90 14.26
C GLY A 112 8.79 18.71 15.48
N ALA A 113 7.84 18.94 16.38
CA ALA A 113 8.00 19.70 17.60
C ALA A 113 7.32 19.03 18.81
N GLY A 114 7.54 19.58 20.00
CA GLY A 114 6.90 19.14 21.25
C GLY A 114 7.42 17.81 21.79
N ALA A 115 6.63 17.17 22.62
CA ALA A 115 7.01 15.96 23.37
C ALA A 115 7.15 14.71 22.48
N ASN A 116 6.50 14.70 21.29
CA ASN A 116 6.60 13.60 20.34
C ASN A 116 6.79 14.13 18.92
N PRO A 117 8.03 14.49 18.54
CA PRO A 117 8.30 15.14 17.27
C PRO A 117 7.99 14.26 16.06
N LEU A 118 8.08 12.92 16.16
CA LEU A 118 7.72 12.03 15.07
C LEU A 118 6.21 12.07 14.76
N LYS A 119 5.37 12.06 15.80
CA LYS A 119 3.91 12.20 15.61
C LYS A 119 3.54 13.58 15.08
N ASP A 120 4.22 14.62 15.52
CA ASP A 120 3.97 15.97 15.01
C ASP A 120 4.39 16.11 13.55
N ALA A 121 5.57 15.61 13.16
CA ALA A 121 6.00 15.59 11.76
C ALA A 121 5.01 14.82 10.85
N LEU A 122 4.56 13.64 11.30
CA LEU A 122 3.54 12.86 10.58
C LEU A 122 2.21 13.62 10.49
N SER A 123 1.80 14.29 11.57
CA SER A 123 0.60 15.13 11.60
C SER A 123 0.67 16.28 10.61
N ARG A 124 1.82 16.95 10.51
CA ARG A 124 2.06 18.02 9.53
C ARG A 124 2.06 17.49 8.10
N TYR A 125 2.71 16.35 7.87
CA TYR A 125 2.68 15.67 6.57
C TYR A 125 1.25 15.37 6.12
N THR A 126 0.46 14.72 6.97
CA THR A 126 -0.93 14.39 6.62
C THR A 126 -1.86 15.62 6.56
N HIS A 127 -1.49 16.73 7.23
CA HIS A 127 -2.19 18.00 7.01
C HIS A 127 -1.93 18.57 5.61
N LEU A 128 -0.71 18.42 5.12
CA LEU A 128 -0.31 18.88 3.79
C LEU A 128 -0.93 18.02 2.68
N THR A 129 -0.93 16.69 2.85
CA THR A 129 -1.28 15.72 1.79
C THR A 129 -2.71 15.17 1.90
N GLY A 130 -3.39 15.44 2.98
CA GLY A 130 -4.72 14.92 3.30
C GLY A 130 -4.71 13.97 4.49
N ARG A 131 -5.70 14.14 5.38
CA ARG A 131 -5.89 13.27 6.55
C ARG A 131 -6.55 11.96 6.11
N PRO A 132 -6.04 10.80 6.52
CA PRO A 132 -6.75 9.54 6.32
C PRO A 132 -8.03 9.52 7.18
N ALA A 133 -9.07 8.83 6.70
CA ALA A 133 -10.22 8.52 7.52
C ALA A 133 -9.82 7.52 8.64
N LEU A 134 -10.48 7.61 9.79
CA LEU A 134 -10.36 6.58 10.81
C LEU A 134 -11.22 5.38 10.41
N PRO A 135 -10.61 4.21 10.11
CA PRO A 135 -11.39 3.03 9.76
C PRO A 135 -12.19 2.51 10.97
N PRO A 136 -13.32 1.83 10.75
CA PRO A 136 -14.05 1.20 11.83
C PRO A 136 -13.26 0.05 12.46
N ALA A 137 -13.47 -0.19 13.77
CA ALA A 137 -12.68 -1.17 14.52
C ALA A 137 -12.72 -2.59 13.92
N TRP A 138 -13.85 -3.02 13.37
CA TRP A 138 -13.99 -4.34 12.75
C TRP A 138 -13.04 -4.55 11.55
N SER A 139 -12.62 -3.48 10.86
CA SER A 139 -11.71 -3.57 9.71
C SER A 139 -10.30 -4.01 10.08
N PHE A 140 -9.93 -3.96 11.35
CA PHE A 140 -8.66 -4.47 11.88
C PHE A 140 -8.75 -5.95 12.31
N GLY A 141 -9.93 -6.58 12.19
CA GLY A 141 -10.10 -7.99 12.44
C GLY A 141 -9.63 -8.86 11.26
N LEU A 142 -9.84 -10.17 11.39
CA LEU A 142 -9.45 -11.12 10.36
C LEU A 142 -10.37 -11.02 9.12
N TRP A 143 -9.77 -10.97 7.96
CA TRP A 143 -10.42 -11.04 6.65
C TRP A 143 -10.12 -12.40 6.02
N LEU A 144 -11.14 -13.12 5.61
CA LEU A 144 -11.01 -14.38 4.91
C LEU A 144 -11.45 -14.23 3.46
N THR A 145 -10.63 -14.73 2.55
CA THR A 145 -10.98 -14.96 1.14
C THR A 145 -10.56 -16.35 0.74
N THR A 146 -11.27 -16.96 -0.21
CA THR A 146 -10.91 -18.25 -0.80
C THR A 146 -10.45 -18.12 -2.25
N SER A 147 -10.03 -16.92 -2.61
CA SER A 147 -9.60 -16.54 -3.96
C SER A 147 -8.70 -17.58 -4.63
N PHE A 148 -9.03 -17.95 -5.85
CA PHE A 148 -8.28 -18.86 -6.73
C PHE A 148 -7.99 -20.27 -6.20
N THR A 149 -8.40 -20.60 -4.98
CA THR A 149 -8.02 -21.87 -4.35
C THR A 149 -9.14 -22.89 -4.29
N THR A 150 -10.38 -22.48 -4.51
CA THR A 150 -11.57 -23.34 -4.40
C THR A 150 -12.61 -22.96 -5.45
N ASP A 151 -13.58 -23.86 -5.66
CA ASP A 151 -14.83 -23.50 -6.33
C ASP A 151 -15.51 -22.38 -5.54
N TYR A 152 -16.03 -21.40 -6.26
CA TYR A 152 -16.46 -20.16 -5.65
C TYR A 152 -17.98 -20.04 -5.69
N ASP A 153 -18.65 -20.87 -4.88
CA ASP A 153 -20.09 -20.87 -4.69
C ASP A 153 -20.47 -20.64 -3.22
N GLU A 154 -21.77 -20.45 -2.95
CA GLU A 154 -22.23 -20.25 -1.58
C GLU A 154 -21.92 -21.45 -0.68
N ALA A 155 -22.03 -22.68 -1.15
CA ALA A 155 -21.80 -23.87 -0.34
C ALA A 155 -20.35 -23.92 0.13
N THR A 156 -19.41 -23.60 -0.74
CA THR A 156 -17.97 -23.55 -0.45
C THR A 156 -17.68 -22.42 0.55
N VAL A 157 -18.21 -21.22 0.35
CA VAL A 157 -18.08 -20.11 1.30
C VAL A 157 -18.57 -20.53 2.69
N MET A 158 -19.75 -21.13 2.77
CA MET A 158 -20.34 -21.58 4.03
C MET A 158 -19.54 -22.70 4.69
N HIS A 159 -18.87 -23.56 3.91
CA HIS A 159 -17.97 -24.59 4.44
C HIS A 159 -16.77 -23.94 5.18
N PHE A 160 -16.10 -22.99 4.55
CA PHE A 160 -14.98 -22.28 5.19
C PHE A 160 -15.41 -21.53 6.45
N LEU A 161 -16.55 -20.84 6.41
CA LEU A 161 -17.06 -20.11 7.57
C LEU A 161 -17.40 -21.04 8.75
N ARG A 162 -17.96 -22.22 8.49
CA ARG A 162 -18.17 -23.23 9.52
C ARG A 162 -16.85 -23.71 10.09
N GLY A 163 -15.85 -23.99 9.23
CA GLY A 163 -14.53 -24.39 9.67
C GLY A 163 -13.83 -23.37 10.57
N MET A 164 -14.01 -22.07 10.32
CA MET A 164 -13.52 -21.02 11.19
C MET A 164 -14.24 -21.04 12.54
N GLN A 165 -15.57 -21.14 12.54
CA GLN A 165 -16.39 -21.18 13.74
C GLN A 165 -16.08 -22.41 14.61
N GLU A 166 -15.94 -23.60 14.03
CA GLU A 166 -15.61 -24.85 14.73
C GLU A 166 -14.25 -24.82 15.43
N ARG A 167 -13.36 -23.92 15.01
CA ARG A 167 -12.02 -23.74 15.55
C ARG A 167 -11.87 -22.50 16.43
N ASP A 168 -12.99 -21.85 16.76
CA ASP A 168 -13.01 -20.59 17.52
C ASP A 168 -12.08 -19.51 16.95
N ILE A 169 -11.95 -19.47 15.60
CA ILE A 169 -11.19 -18.43 14.92
C ILE A 169 -12.12 -17.26 14.62
N PRO A 170 -11.93 -16.11 15.29
CA PRO A 170 -12.77 -14.95 15.06
C PRO A 170 -12.56 -14.38 13.64
N LEU A 171 -13.65 -14.14 12.94
CA LEU A 171 -13.65 -13.60 11.60
C LEU A 171 -14.49 -12.31 11.56
N SER A 172 -13.94 -11.24 11.01
CA SER A 172 -14.63 -9.96 10.88
C SER A 172 -15.20 -9.73 9.50
N VAL A 173 -14.49 -10.17 8.47
CA VAL A 173 -14.85 -9.88 7.06
C VAL A 173 -14.70 -11.13 6.21
N PHE A 174 -15.70 -11.40 5.39
CA PHE A 174 -15.54 -12.30 4.25
C PHE A 174 -15.38 -11.47 2.99
N HIS A 175 -14.26 -11.68 2.28
CA HIS A 175 -13.95 -11.00 1.03
C HIS A 175 -14.19 -11.92 -0.15
N PHE A 176 -15.12 -11.53 -1.01
CA PHE A 176 -15.36 -12.19 -2.30
C PHE A 176 -14.40 -11.62 -3.33
N ASP A 177 -13.51 -12.45 -3.83
CA ASP A 177 -12.58 -12.09 -4.90
C ASP A 177 -13.28 -12.17 -6.28
N CYS A 178 -12.55 -11.92 -7.35
CA CYS A 178 -13.08 -11.66 -8.69
C CYS A 178 -14.20 -12.61 -9.18
N PHE A 179 -14.20 -13.87 -8.77
CA PHE A 179 -15.19 -14.86 -9.19
C PHE A 179 -16.54 -14.80 -8.46
N TRP A 180 -16.82 -13.74 -7.70
CA TRP A 180 -18.20 -13.43 -7.34
C TRP A 180 -19.00 -12.97 -8.58
N MET A 181 -18.29 -12.44 -9.58
CA MET A 181 -18.80 -12.14 -10.90
C MET A 181 -18.49 -13.31 -11.86
N LYS A 182 -19.24 -13.38 -12.94
CA LYS A 182 -18.95 -14.32 -14.01
C LYS A 182 -17.52 -14.16 -14.50
N GLY A 183 -16.82 -15.27 -14.68
CA GLY A 183 -15.41 -15.29 -15.07
C GLY A 183 -15.13 -14.42 -16.30
N TRP A 184 -14.09 -13.57 -16.20
CA TRP A 184 -13.65 -12.59 -17.20
C TRP A 184 -14.62 -11.45 -17.50
N HIS A 185 -15.77 -11.34 -16.79
CA HIS A 185 -16.74 -10.25 -16.89
C HIS A 185 -16.64 -9.30 -15.66
N TRP A 186 -15.45 -8.99 -15.22
CA TRP A 186 -15.17 -8.32 -13.93
C TRP A 186 -15.55 -6.85 -13.88
N ARG A 187 -15.98 -6.27 -15.00
CA ARG A 187 -16.52 -4.92 -15.05
C ARG A 187 -18.05 -4.89 -14.88
N ASP A 188 -18.74 -6.01 -15.09
CA ASP A 188 -20.21 -6.06 -15.11
C ASP A 188 -20.80 -5.78 -13.72
N SER A 189 -20.02 -5.97 -12.64
CA SER A 189 -20.45 -5.73 -11.25
C SER A 189 -21.75 -6.44 -10.90
N ALA A 190 -21.92 -7.64 -11.45
CA ALA A 190 -23.10 -8.47 -11.24
C ALA A 190 -22.66 -9.85 -10.73
N TRP A 191 -23.45 -10.39 -9.79
CA TRP A 191 -23.21 -11.74 -9.29
C TRP A 191 -23.33 -12.78 -10.42
N ASP A 192 -22.48 -13.80 -10.37
CA ASP A 192 -22.63 -14.99 -11.22
C ASP A 192 -23.82 -15.80 -10.72
N GLU A 193 -24.95 -15.71 -11.43
CA GLU A 193 -26.20 -16.37 -11.05
C GLU A 193 -26.08 -17.90 -11.02
N ALA A 194 -25.15 -18.48 -11.76
CA ALA A 194 -24.90 -19.92 -11.72
C ALA A 194 -24.26 -20.37 -10.41
N MET A 195 -23.37 -19.54 -9.85
CA MET A 195 -22.64 -19.82 -8.61
C MET A 195 -23.38 -19.28 -7.38
N PHE A 196 -24.10 -18.18 -7.52
CA PHE A 196 -24.81 -17.48 -6.46
C PHE A 196 -26.25 -17.18 -6.91
N PRO A 197 -27.16 -18.19 -6.87
CA PRO A 197 -28.52 -18.04 -7.37
C PRO A 197 -29.39 -17.02 -6.60
N ASP A 198 -29.11 -16.82 -5.33
CA ASP A 198 -29.78 -15.82 -4.47
C ASP A 198 -28.75 -15.08 -3.62
N PRO A 199 -28.01 -14.14 -4.22
CA PRO A 199 -26.95 -13.44 -3.52
C PRO A 199 -27.46 -12.55 -2.39
N GLU A 200 -28.66 -11.99 -2.49
CA GLU A 200 -29.25 -11.19 -1.42
C GLU A 200 -29.49 -12.03 -0.16
N ALA A 201 -30.09 -13.21 -0.30
CA ALA A 201 -30.33 -14.10 0.83
C ALA A 201 -29.00 -14.61 1.42
N MET A 202 -28.00 -14.90 0.56
CA MET A 202 -26.65 -15.26 1.02
C MET A 202 -26.03 -14.13 1.86
N VAL A 203 -26.02 -12.90 1.35
CA VAL A 203 -25.46 -11.75 2.08
C VAL A 203 -26.21 -11.52 3.41
N ARG A 204 -27.55 -11.68 3.45
CA ARG A 204 -28.30 -11.64 4.71
C ARG A 204 -27.86 -12.71 5.71
N ARG A 205 -27.64 -13.95 5.25
CA ARG A 205 -27.13 -15.05 6.09
C ARG A 205 -25.74 -14.75 6.64
N LEU A 206 -24.85 -14.18 5.83
CA LEU A 206 -23.50 -13.80 6.26
C LEU A 206 -23.53 -12.66 7.29
N LYS A 207 -24.33 -11.63 7.05
CA LYS A 207 -24.49 -10.51 7.99
C LYS A 207 -25.15 -10.94 9.32
N ALA A 208 -26.03 -11.93 9.30
CA ALA A 208 -26.59 -12.50 10.52
C ALA A 208 -25.57 -13.24 11.42
N ARG A 209 -24.34 -13.44 10.92
CA ARG A 209 -23.20 -13.98 11.66
C ARG A 209 -22.21 -12.88 12.10
N ASP A 210 -22.62 -11.61 12.11
CA ASP A 210 -21.78 -10.44 12.39
C ASP A 210 -20.60 -10.26 11.42
N LEU A 211 -20.72 -10.82 10.21
CA LEU A 211 -19.70 -10.66 9.18
C LEU A 211 -19.94 -9.42 8.33
N HIS A 212 -18.90 -8.65 8.12
CA HIS A 212 -18.86 -7.63 7.08
C HIS A 212 -18.49 -8.28 5.74
N ILE A 213 -19.04 -7.72 4.65
CA ILE A 213 -18.83 -8.24 3.30
C ILE A 213 -18.05 -7.23 2.51
N CYS A 214 -16.98 -7.71 1.88
CA CYS A 214 -16.21 -6.98 0.90
C CYS A 214 -16.24 -7.74 -0.43
N VAL A 215 -16.27 -7.02 -1.54
CA VAL A 215 -16.19 -7.60 -2.88
C VAL A 215 -15.03 -6.97 -3.64
N TRP A 216 -14.27 -7.77 -4.35
CA TRP A 216 -13.24 -7.29 -5.26
C TRP A 216 -13.86 -6.64 -6.49
N ILE A 217 -13.26 -5.57 -6.97
CA ILE A 217 -13.65 -4.91 -8.21
C ILE A 217 -12.41 -4.59 -9.06
N ASN A 218 -12.59 -4.58 -10.37
CA ASN A 218 -11.54 -4.21 -11.31
C ASN A 218 -12.17 -3.62 -12.58
N PRO A 219 -11.58 -2.57 -13.19
CA PRO A 219 -12.11 -1.91 -14.37
C PRO A 219 -11.81 -2.64 -15.68
N TYR A 220 -11.39 -3.89 -15.65
CA TYR A 220 -11.07 -4.67 -16.85
C TYR A 220 -12.34 -5.01 -17.65
N ILE A 221 -12.42 -4.51 -18.87
CA ILE A 221 -13.57 -4.69 -19.76
C ILE A 221 -13.26 -5.84 -20.71
N ALA A 222 -14.02 -6.93 -20.59
CA ALA A 222 -13.98 -8.03 -21.56
C ALA A 222 -14.76 -7.66 -22.84
N GLN A 223 -14.49 -8.36 -23.96
CA GLN A 223 -15.18 -8.09 -25.22
C GLN A 223 -16.71 -8.28 -25.13
N HIS A 224 -17.18 -9.10 -24.20
CA HIS A 224 -18.60 -9.40 -23.99
C HIS A 224 -19.15 -8.83 -22.67
N SER A 225 -18.43 -7.87 -22.03
CA SER A 225 -18.96 -7.12 -20.87
C SER A 225 -20.21 -6.33 -21.26
N ARG A 226 -21.13 -6.17 -20.30
CA ARG A 226 -22.39 -5.41 -20.45
C ARG A 226 -22.16 -3.89 -20.31
#